data_bd506f6cfc48e6ad14c8d15d16f5590e
#
_entry.id   bd506f6cfc48e6ad14c8d15d16f5590e
#
_cell.length_a   1.000
_cell.length_b   1.000
_cell.length_c   1.000
_cell.angle_alpha   90.00
_cell.angle_beta   90.00
_cell.angle_gamma   90.00
#
_symmetry.space_group_name_H-M   'P 1'
#
loop_
_entity.id
_entity.type
_entity.pdbx_description
1 polymer ?
#
loop_
_entity_poly.entity_id
_entity_poly.type
_entity_poly.pdbx_seq_one_letter_code
_entity_poly.pdbx_strand_id
1 'polypeptide(L)'
;MIMTPVLNDRRIAIIDDDKNLAELTAWEVEEAGYEPFLLDNKHFLKVNDLVSVIRENSQGAVCDHRLMNSGFANFYGAELVANLYDLKFPSLLITQFTQMDTAFSIRKWRHKIPVLLSRDEANASSIAKGIEDCTLELSGKVPSTRKPRRTIVRIANIDEESNERVIDAFIPSWNPYTAVRFPASLIPENIRVALKPNMRLFAHVNTGAEKADDLYFEKFELAPEPDEDDGLA
;
A
#
# COMPACT_ATOMS: atom_id res chain seq x y z
N MET A 1 -33.24 -18.72 -23.10
CA MET A 1 -32.85 -17.32 -23.30
C MET A 1 -32.12 -16.91 -22.04
N ILE A 2 -30.79 -17.08 -22.02
CA ILE A 2 -29.95 -16.77 -20.88
C ILE A 2 -29.71 -15.27 -20.97
N MET A 3 -30.31 -14.49 -20.07
CA MET A 3 -30.02 -13.07 -19.95
C MET A 3 -28.57 -12.95 -19.45
N THR A 4 -27.69 -12.52 -20.32
CA THR A 4 -26.37 -12.01 -19.93
C THR A 4 -26.61 -10.86 -18.98
N PRO A 5 -26.02 -10.84 -17.76
CA PRO A 5 -26.16 -9.69 -16.88
C PRO A 5 -25.56 -8.48 -17.57
N VAL A 6 -26.33 -7.42 -17.62
CA VAL A 6 -25.96 -6.12 -18.20
C VAL A 6 -24.67 -5.65 -17.54
N LEU A 7 -23.63 -5.46 -18.35
CA LEU A 7 -22.28 -4.97 -18.01
C LEU A 7 -22.24 -3.51 -17.47
N ASN A 8 -23.37 -2.97 -17.06
CA ASN A 8 -23.53 -1.53 -16.82
C ASN A 8 -23.14 -1.04 -15.40
N ASP A 9 -22.55 -1.91 -14.55
CA ASP A 9 -22.28 -1.52 -13.15
C ASP A 9 -20.80 -1.70 -12.72
N ARG A 10 -19.85 -1.69 -13.65
CA ARG A 10 -18.43 -1.91 -13.32
C ARG A 10 -17.54 -0.82 -13.87
N ARG A 11 -17.85 0.42 -13.52
CA ARG A 11 -17.01 1.55 -13.86
C ARG A 11 -15.82 1.65 -12.90
N ILE A 12 -14.60 1.78 -13.45
CA ILE A 12 -13.35 1.93 -12.70
C ILE A 12 -12.79 3.32 -12.93
N ALA A 13 -12.60 4.06 -11.84
CA ALA A 13 -11.93 5.36 -11.88
C ALA A 13 -10.43 5.19 -12.12
N ILE A 14 -9.87 6.02 -12.99
CA ILE A 14 -8.46 6.07 -13.28
C ILE A 14 -7.93 7.39 -12.78
N ILE A 15 -6.97 7.32 -11.86
CA ILE A 15 -6.37 8.47 -11.18
C ILE A 15 -4.88 8.48 -11.51
N ASP A 16 -4.48 9.36 -12.38
CA ASP A 16 -3.10 9.59 -12.78
C ASP A 16 -2.93 11.08 -13.09
N ASP A 17 -1.83 11.69 -12.72
CA ASP A 17 -1.54 13.09 -13.01
C ASP A 17 -0.89 13.30 -14.40
N ASP A 18 -0.50 12.20 -15.06
CA ASP A 18 -0.08 12.17 -16.45
C ASP A 18 -1.22 11.66 -17.34
N LYS A 19 -1.73 12.53 -18.21
CA LYS A 19 -2.85 12.22 -19.11
C LYS A 19 -2.57 11.04 -20.03
N ASN A 20 -1.34 10.90 -20.55
CA ASN A 20 -0.99 9.83 -21.47
C ASN A 20 -0.98 8.48 -20.72
N LEU A 21 -0.45 8.46 -19.49
CA LEU A 21 -0.46 7.27 -18.64
C LEU A 21 -1.88 6.91 -18.20
N ALA A 22 -2.72 7.91 -17.91
CA ALA A 22 -4.14 7.68 -17.63
C ALA A 22 -4.87 7.03 -18.81
N GLU A 23 -4.64 7.51 -20.04
CA GLU A 23 -5.23 6.94 -21.26
C GLU A 23 -4.74 5.51 -21.53
N LEU A 24 -3.44 5.22 -21.31
CA LEU A 24 -2.91 3.85 -21.40
C LEU A 24 -3.56 2.92 -20.37
N THR A 25 -3.69 3.38 -19.13
CA THR A 25 -4.36 2.62 -18.07
C THR A 25 -5.85 2.42 -18.40
N ALA A 26 -6.49 3.40 -19.06
CA ALA A 26 -7.90 3.27 -19.50
C ALA A 26 -8.09 2.13 -20.51
N TRP A 27 -7.19 1.97 -21.47
CA TRP A 27 -7.22 0.86 -22.42
C TRP A 27 -7.09 -0.49 -21.73
N GLU A 28 -6.16 -0.62 -20.78
CA GLU A 28 -6.00 -1.86 -20.01
C GLU A 28 -7.24 -2.17 -19.16
N VAL A 29 -7.90 -1.16 -18.60
CA VAL A 29 -9.14 -1.29 -17.83
C VAL A 29 -10.31 -1.72 -18.76
N GLU A 30 -10.39 -1.16 -19.97
CA GLU A 30 -11.39 -1.55 -20.97
C GLU A 30 -11.16 -2.99 -21.44
N GLU A 31 -9.91 -3.38 -21.73
CA GLU A 31 -9.55 -4.75 -22.11
C GLU A 31 -9.80 -5.74 -20.97
N ALA A 32 -9.70 -5.30 -19.72
CA ALA A 32 -10.09 -6.07 -18.53
C ALA A 32 -11.61 -6.27 -18.38
N GLY A 33 -12.43 -5.65 -19.27
CA GLY A 33 -13.89 -5.78 -19.27
C GLY A 33 -14.61 -4.82 -18.35
N TYR A 34 -13.98 -3.70 -17.97
CA TYR A 34 -14.58 -2.62 -17.19
C TYR A 34 -14.80 -1.36 -18.04
N GLU A 35 -15.67 -0.47 -17.58
CA GLU A 35 -15.83 0.86 -18.17
C GLU A 35 -14.84 1.83 -17.50
N PRO A 36 -13.86 2.39 -18.23
CA PRO A 36 -12.93 3.35 -17.64
C PRO A 36 -13.60 4.70 -17.40
N PHE A 37 -13.35 5.28 -16.22
CA PHE A 37 -13.75 6.63 -15.87
C PHE A 37 -12.50 7.48 -15.60
N LEU A 38 -12.14 8.30 -16.58
CA LEU A 38 -11.04 9.26 -16.45
C LEU A 38 -11.53 10.50 -15.70
N LEU A 39 -10.77 10.92 -14.70
CA LEU A 39 -11.06 12.17 -14.02
C LEU A 39 -10.58 13.37 -14.85
N ASP A 40 -11.42 14.40 -14.91
CA ASP A 40 -11.00 15.69 -15.46
C ASP A 40 -9.86 16.30 -14.63
N ASN A 41 -8.98 17.06 -15.28
CA ASN A 41 -7.85 17.76 -14.67
C ASN A 41 -8.32 18.86 -13.69
N LYS A 42 -8.78 18.45 -12.50
CA LYS A 42 -9.08 19.32 -11.37
C LYS A 42 -7.96 19.20 -10.35
N HIS A 43 -7.66 20.30 -9.70
CA HIS A 43 -6.73 20.30 -8.57
C HIS A 43 -7.44 19.87 -7.30
N PHE A 44 -6.94 18.82 -6.65
CA PHE A 44 -7.48 18.30 -5.39
C PHE A 44 -6.56 18.65 -4.21
N LEU A 45 -7.02 19.55 -3.36
CA LEU A 45 -6.27 19.95 -2.15
C LEU A 45 -6.40 18.93 -1.02
N LYS A 46 -7.53 18.21 -0.96
CA LYS A 46 -7.84 17.24 0.10
C LYS A 46 -8.20 15.90 -0.50
N VAL A 47 -7.68 14.85 0.10
CA VAL A 47 -7.95 13.46 -0.33
C VAL A 47 -9.45 13.14 -0.31
N ASN A 48 -10.19 13.64 0.68
CA ASN A 48 -11.64 13.38 0.80
C ASN A 48 -12.47 13.95 -0.35
N ASP A 49 -12.05 15.07 -0.95
CA ASP A 49 -12.75 15.66 -2.09
C ASP A 49 -12.64 14.73 -3.31
N LEU A 50 -11.45 14.17 -3.55
CA LEU A 50 -11.24 13.19 -4.61
C LEU A 50 -11.94 11.86 -4.33
N VAL A 51 -11.91 11.38 -3.09
CA VAL A 51 -12.65 10.18 -2.66
C VAL A 51 -14.14 10.31 -2.95
N SER A 52 -14.74 11.47 -2.69
CA SER A 52 -16.17 11.71 -2.98
C SER A 52 -16.46 11.60 -4.47
N VAL A 53 -15.66 12.25 -5.32
CA VAL A 53 -15.82 12.20 -6.79
C VAL A 53 -15.68 10.77 -7.32
N ILE A 54 -14.70 10.01 -6.83
CA ILE A 54 -14.48 8.62 -7.25
C ILE A 54 -15.69 7.76 -6.90
N ARG A 55 -16.17 7.83 -5.67
CA ARG A 55 -17.29 7.01 -5.19
C ARG A 55 -18.65 7.34 -5.84
N GLU A 56 -18.85 8.57 -6.25
CA GLU A 56 -20.05 8.99 -6.95
C GLU A 56 -20.10 8.49 -8.40
N ASN A 57 -18.94 8.20 -9.00
CA ASN A 57 -18.84 7.94 -10.44
C ASN A 57 -18.32 6.53 -10.80
N SER A 58 -17.90 5.73 -9.81
CA SER A 58 -17.28 4.42 -10.06
C SER A 58 -17.51 3.42 -8.93
N GLN A 59 -17.18 2.15 -9.15
CA GLN A 59 -17.27 1.06 -8.18
C GLN A 59 -15.91 0.48 -7.80
N GLY A 60 -14.84 0.98 -8.39
CA GLY A 60 -13.47 0.65 -8.08
C GLY A 60 -12.53 1.72 -8.63
N ALA A 61 -11.25 1.62 -8.30
CA ALA A 61 -10.26 2.58 -8.74
C ALA A 61 -8.90 1.94 -9.06
N VAL A 62 -8.22 2.49 -10.04
CA VAL A 62 -6.81 2.28 -10.35
C VAL A 62 -6.11 3.61 -10.16
N CYS A 63 -5.14 3.67 -9.26
CA CYS A 63 -4.51 4.91 -8.84
C CYS A 63 -3.00 4.87 -9.07
N ASP A 64 -2.45 5.88 -9.73
CA ASP A 64 -1.01 6.11 -9.72
C ASP A 64 -0.54 6.62 -8.35
N HIS A 65 0.71 6.32 -7.98
CA HIS A 65 1.25 6.74 -6.71
C HIS A 65 1.61 8.24 -6.68
N ARG A 66 2.18 8.77 -7.75
CA ARG A 66 2.69 10.15 -7.80
C ARG A 66 1.68 11.11 -8.42
N LEU A 67 0.80 11.66 -7.61
CA LEU A 67 -0.25 12.59 -8.04
C LEU A 67 0.12 14.08 -7.92
N MET A 68 1.34 14.38 -7.47
CA MET A 68 1.75 15.75 -7.15
C MET A 68 2.55 16.44 -8.26
N ASN A 69 3.03 15.69 -9.27
CA ASN A 69 4.00 16.23 -10.24
C ASN A 69 3.40 17.30 -11.16
N SER A 70 2.13 17.17 -11.55
CA SER A 70 1.43 18.12 -12.41
C SER A 70 0.55 19.11 -11.63
N GLY A 71 0.57 19.04 -10.29
CA GLY A 71 -0.34 19.82 -9.46
C GLY A 71 -1.76 19.26 -9.41
N PHE A 72 -1.94 17.99 -9.77
CA PHE A 72 -3.25 17.33 -9.71
C PHE A 72 -3.72 17.17 -8.25
N ALA A 73 -2.84 16.78 -7.32
CA ALA A 73 -3.17 16.62 -5.91
C ALA A 73 -2.02 17.08 -5.00
N ASN A 74 -2.31 17.31 -3.71
CA ASN A 74 -1.32 17.60 -2.67
C ASN A 74 -1.00 16.39 -1.79
N PHE A 75 -1.33 15.19 -2.26
CA PHE A 75 -1.13 13.92 -1.55
C PHE A 75 -0.73 12.82 -2.53
N TYR A 76 -0.19 11.73 -1.99
CA TYR A 76 0.18 10.56 -2.77
C TYR A 76 -1.01 9.63 -3.01
N GLY A 77 -0.98 8.88 -4.12
CA GLY A 77 -2.00 7.87 -4.41
C GLY A 77 -2.10 6.76 -3.36
N ALA A 78 -1.01 6.45 -2.66
CA ALA A 78 -1.05 5.50 -1.54
C ALA A 78 -1.99 5.97 -0.41
N GLU A 79 -2.03 7.26 -0.10
CA GLU A 79 -2.95 7.84 0.87
C GLU A 79 -4.40 7.77 0.37
N LEU A 80 -4.63 8.04 -0.92
CA LEU A 80 -5.95 7.92 -1.54
C LEU A 80 -6.47 6.49 -1.47
N VAL A 81 -5.67 5.50 -1.89
CA VAL A 81 -6.04 4.08 -1.85
C VAL A 81 -6.33 3.62 -0.42
N ALA A 82 -5.53 4.08 0.56
CA ALA A 82 -5.78 3.78 1.97
C ALA A 82 -7.11 4.34 2.49
N ASN A 83 -7.49 5.54 2.07
CA ASN A 83 -8.80 6.14 2.41
C ASN A 83 -9.96 5.37 1.74
N LEU A 84 -9.80 4.96 0.49
CA LEU A 84 -10.78 4.13 -0.22
C LEU A 84 -10.93 2.75 0.45
N TYR A 85 -9.83 2.15 0.91
CA TYR A 85 -9.84 0.89 1.65
C TYR A 85 -10.67 0.97 2.95
N ASP A 86 -10.52 2.04 3.72
CA ASP A 86 -11.31 2.27 4.94
C ASP A 86 -12.81 2.36 4.67
N LEU A 87 -13.17 2.83 3.48
CA LEU A 87 -14.55 2.92 3.00
C LEU A 87 -15.03 1.64 2.29
N LYS A 88 -14.24 0.55 2.33
CA LYS A 88 -14.53 -0.71 1.65
C LYS A 88 -14.71 -0.58 0.14
N PHE A 89 -13.98 0.33 -0.46
CA PHE A 89 -14.03 0.59 -1.89
C PHE A 89 -12.83 -0.08 -2.59
N PRO A 90 -13.03 -1.01 -3.54
CA PRO A 90 -11.96 -1.74 -4.20
C PRO A 90 -11.05 -0.80 -4.98
N SER A 91 -9.76 -0.79 -4.63
CA SER A 91 -8.80 0.05 -5.32
C SER A 91 -7.40 -0.58 -5.30
N LEU A 92 -6.66 -0.41 -6.39
CA LEU A 92 -5.28 -0.84 -6.50
C LEU A 92 -4.36 0.35 -6.78
N LEU A 93 -3.11 0.20 -6.37
CA LEU A 93 -2.07 1.20 -6.57
C LEU A 93 -1.12 0.76 -7.67
N ILE A 94 -0.82 1.66 -8.61
CA ILE A 94 0.23 1.49 -9.61
C ILE A 94 1.39 2.45 -9.27
N THR A 95 2.62 2.02 -9.49
CA THR A 95 3.79 2.87 -9.29
C THR A 95 4.92 2.50 -10.24
N GLN A 96 5.78 3.46 -10.55
CA GLN A 96 7.01 3.24 -11.30
C GLN A 96 8.13 2.60 -10.46
N PHE A 97 7.84 2.13 -9.24
CA PHE A 97 8.78 1.55 -8.29
C PHE A 97 10.13 2.27 -8.21
N THR A 98 10.18 3.34 -7.47
CA THR A 98 11.47 3.76 -6.91
C THR A 98 11.60 3.11 -5.53
N GLN A 99 12.80 2.64 -5.15
CA GLN A 99 13.05 2.10 -3.81
C GLN A 99 12.64 3.07 -2.69
N MET A 100 12.71 4.37 -2.97
CA MET A 100 12.26 5.39 -2.03
C MET A 100 10.74 5.37 -1.85
N ASP A 101 9.95 5.23 -2.91
CA ASP A 101 8.48 5.24 -2.78
C ASP A 101 8.01 4.03 -1.96
N THR A 102 8.52 2.82 -2.26
CA THR A 102 8.15 1.60 -1.55
C THR A 102 8.60 1.61 -0.10
N ALA A 103 9.80 2.17 0.20
CA ALA A 103 10.34 2.22 1.55
C ALA A 103 9.67 3.28 2.46
N PHE A 104 9.08 4.32 1.87
CA PHE A 104 8.56 5.48 2.62
C PHE A 104 7.08 5.74 2.41
N SER A 105 6.73 6.39 1.31
CA SER A 105 5.39 6.92 1.10
C SER A 105 4.34 5.83 0.93
N ILE A 106 4.70 4.71 0.27
CA ILE A 106 3.83 3.54 0.14
C ILE A 106 3.82 2.73 1.43
N ARG A 107 4.99 2.49 2.05
CA ARG A 107 5.12 1.66 3.26
C ARG A 107 4.22 2.13 4.39
N LYS A 108 4.07 3.42 4.55
CA LYS A 108 3.19 4.03 5.55
C LYS A 108 1.74 3.55 5.43
N TRP A 109 1.27 3.30 4.20
CA TRP A 109 -0.10 2.92 3.91
C TRP A 109 -0.25 1.46 3.47
N ARG A 110 0.86 0.70 3.36
CA ARG A 110 0.90 -0.64 2.74
C ARG A 110 -0.09 -1.63 3.33
N HIS A 111 -0.40 -1.52 4.61
CA HIS A 111 -1.40 -2.36 5.29
C HIS A 111 -2.84 -2.18 4.73
N LYS A 112 -3.13 -1.04 4.11
CA LYS A 112 -4.41 -0.70 3.47
C LYS A 112 -4.36 -0.70 1.94
N ILE A 113 -3.30 -1.23 1.36
CA ILE A 113 -3.15 -1.36 -0.09
C ILE A 113 -3.11 -2.85 -0.42
N PRO A 114 -4.25 -3.49 -0.76
CA PRO A 114 -4.28 -4.91 -1.05
C PRO A 114 -3.39 -5.28 -2.24
N VAL A 115 -3.45 -4.49 -3.31
CA VAL A 115 -2.74 -4.74 -4.56
C VAL A 115 -1.88 -3.53 -4.92
N LEU A 116 -0.59 -3.81 -5.10
CA LEU A 116 0.42 -2.88 -5.59
C LEU A 116 1.04 -3.48 -6.84
N LEU A 117 0.95 -2.78 -7.96
CA LEU A 117 1.53 -3.19 -9.25
C LEU A 117 2.63 -2.22 -9.65
N SER A 118 3.69 -2.73 -10.29
CA SER A 118 4.57 -1.87 -11.08
C SER A 118 3.83 -1.42 -12.35
N ARG A 119 4.28 -0.32 -12.94
CA ARG A 119 3.73 0.15 -14.21
C ARG A 119 3.84 -0.92 -15.32
N ASP A 120 4.93 -1.67 -15.33
CA ASP A 120 5.18 -2.74 -16.32
C ASP A 120 4.32 -3.99 -16.09
N GLU A 121 3.86 -4.21 -14.84
CA GLU A 121 2.94 -5.31 -14.49
C GLU A 121 1.46 -4.93 -14.70
N ALA A 122 1.14 -3.64 -14.86
CA ALA A 122 -0.22 -3.13 -14.94
C ALA A 122 -0.82 -3.34 -16.34
N ASN A 123 -1.30 -4.56 -16.58
CA ASN A 123 -2.03 -4.96 -17.80
C ASN A 123 -3.45 -5.41 -17.46
N ALA A 124 -4.28 -5.64 -18.48
CA ALA A 124 -5.69 -6.02 -18.34
C ALA A 124 -5.90 -7.19 -17.36
N SER A 125 -5.09 -8.25 -17.46
CA SER A 125 -5.22 -9.43 -16.60
C SER A 125 -4.89 -9.12 -15.14
N SER A 126 -3.80 -8.39 -14.88
CA SER A 126 -3.38 -8.02 -13.52
C SER A 126 -4.33 -7.01 -12.88
N ILE A 127 -4.89 -6.09 -13.67
CA ILE A 127 -5.91 -5.13 -13.21
C ILE A 127 -7.19 -5.87 -12.83
N ALA A 128 -7.72 -6.75 -13.71
CA ALA A 128 -8.91 -7.55 -13.41
C ALA A 128 -8.74 -8.35 -12.13
N LYS A 129 -7.63 -9.10 -12.04
CA LYS A 129 -7.28 -9.87 -10.85
C LYS A 129 -7.11 -8.98 -9.62
N GLY A 130 -6.47 -7.84 -9.76
CA GLY A 130 -6.24 -6.89 -8.67
C GLY A 130 -7.55 -6.35 -8.08
N ILE A 131 -8.53 -5.99 -8.90
CA ILE A 131 -9.86 -5.55 -8.44
C ILE A 131 -10.60 -6.70 -7.73
N GLU A 132 -10.49 -7.94 -8.24
CA GLU A 132 -11.06 -9.10 -7.56
C GLU A 132 -10.39 -9.35 -6.21
N ASP A 133 -9.06 -9.36 -6.13
CA ASP A 133 -8.29 -9.56 -4.90
C ASP A 133 -8.62 -8.47 -3.86
N CYS A 134 -8.73 -7.20 -4.26
CA CYS A 134 -9.20 -6.12 -3.40
C CYS A 134 -10.60 -6.39 -2.86
N THR A 135 -11.54 -6.81 -3.71
CA THR A 135 -12.92 -7.10 -3.33
C THR A 135 -13.00 -8.26 -2.35
N LEU A 136 -12.21 -9.32 -2.58
CA LEU A 136 -12.12 -10.46 -1.67
C LEU A 136 -11.58 -10.05 -0.29
N GLU A 137 -10.48 -9.29 -0.25
CA GLU A 137 -9.90 -8.81 1.01
C GLU A 137 -10.89 -7.92 1.78
N LEU A 138 -11.55 -6.98 1.11
CA LEU A 138 -12.55 -6.11 1.71
C LEU A 138 -13.78 -6.86 2.23
N SER A 139 -14.08 -8.03 1.67
CA SER A 139 -15.12 -8.96 2.17
C SER A 139 -14.66 -9.83 3.35
N GLY A 140 -13.41 -9.65 3.81
CA GLY A 140 -12.81 -10.43 4.92
C GLY A 140 -12.03 -11.67 4.49
N LYS A 141 -11.92 -11.96 3.19
CA LYS A 141 -11.12 -13.08 2.67
C LYS A 141 -9.67 -12.65 2.42
N VAL A 142 -8.97 -12.30 3.50
CA VAL A 142 -7.57 -11.85 3.45
C VAL A 142 -6.65 -13.02 3.10
N PRO A 143 -5.83 -12.93 2.04
CA PRO A 143 -4.90 -13.99 1.68
C PRO A 143 -3.79 -14.17 2.73
N SER A 144 -3.20 -15.37 2.80
CA SER A 144 -2.16 -15.70 3.79
C SER A 144 -0.93 -14.79 3.70
N THR A 145 -0.60 -14.32 2.51
CA THR A 145 0.50 -13.38 2.23
C THR A 145 0.28 -11.99 2.85
N ARG A 146 -0.97 -11.66 3.14
CA ARG A 146 -1.35 -10.38 3.74
C ARG A 146 -1.84 -10.47 5.18
N LYS A 147 -1.90 -11.68 5.76
CA LYS A 147 -2.30 -11.83 7.17
C LYS A 147 -1.17 -11.41 8.09
N PRO A 148 -1.38 -10.39 8.96
CA PRO A 148 -0.36 -9.97 9.90
C PRO A 148 -0.23 -10.99 11.04
N ARG A 149 1.01 -11.19 11.50
CA ARG A 149 1.36 -12.03 12.65
C ARG A 149 2.21 -11.23 13.61
N ARG A 150 1.96 -11.36 14.90
CA ARG A 150 2.83 -10.74 15.92
C ARG A 150 4.20 -11.40 15.87
N THR A 151 5.24 -10.60 15.64
CA THR A 151 6.61 -11.10 15.47
C THR A 151 7.62 -10.10 16.01
N ILE A 152 8.88 -10.55 16.14
CA ILE A 152 10.00 -9.71 16.54
C ILE A 152 10.48 -8.91 15.32
N VAL A 153 10.69 -7.62 15.53
CA VAL A 153 11.38 -6.68 14.63
C VAL A 153 12.63 -6.21 15.38
N ARG A 154 13.81 -6.56 14.87
CA ARG A 154 15.09 -6.14 15.45
C ARG A 154 15.63 -4.96 14.67
N ILE A 155 15.81 -3.83 15.33
CA ILE A 155 16.37 -2.62 14.74
C ILE A 155 17.83 -2.87 14.40
N ALA A 156 18.20 -2.74 13.12
CA ALA A 156 19.57 -2.87 12.64
C ALA A 156 20.28 -1.53 12.60
N ASN A 157 19.61 -0.52 12.03
CA ASN A 157 20.16 0.81 11.85
C ASN A 157 19.05 1.87 11.92
N ILE A 158 19.44 3.09 12.26
CA ILE A 158 18.58 4.27 12.28
C ILE A 158 19.29 5.33 11.46
N ASP A 159 18.69 5.71 10.34
CA ASP A 159 19.17 6.75 9.44
C ASP A 159 18.47 8.07 9.79
N GLU A 160 19.25 9.04 10.23
CA GLU A 160 18.77 10.37 10.64
C GLU A 160 19.10 11.47 9.59
N GLU A 161 19.78 11.11 8.51
CA GLU A 161 20.20 12.07 7.48
C GLU A 161 19.09 12.44 6.50
N SER A 162 18.01 11.67 6.45
CA SER A 162 16.84 11.96 5.63
C SER A 162 15.88 12.92 6.31
N ASN A 163 15.06 13.62 5.53
CA ASN A 163 13.99 14.51 6.04
C ASN A 163 12.99 13.80 6.95
N GLU A 164 12.91 12.47 6.87
CA GLU A 164 12.15 11.59 7.76
C GLU A 164 13.11 10.51 8.27
N ARG A 165 13.16 10.33 9.61
CA ARG A 165 13.95 9.28 10.26
C ARG A 165 13.54 7.90 9.73
N VAL A 166 14.52 7.09 9.33
CA VAL A 166 14.31 5.80 8.70
C VAL A 166 14.91 4.69 9.52
N ILE A 167 14.22 3.57 9.52
CA ILE A 167 14.63 2.37 10.25
C ILE A 167 14.97 1.26 9.25
N ASP A 168 16.13 0.65 9.41
CA ASP A 168 16.45 -0.65 8.82
C ASP A 168 16.29 -1.70 9.92
N ALA A 169 15.49 -2.73 9.67
CA ALA A 169 15.24 -3.77 10.65
C ALA A 169 15.22 -5.17 10.05
N PHE A 170 15.62 -6.16 10.84
CA PHE A 170 15.45 -7.56 10.52
C PHE A 170 14.14 -8.09 11.10
N ILE A 171 13.44 -8.92 10.31
CA ILE A 171 12.25 -9.64 10.71
C ILE A 171 12.56 -11.14 10.61
N PRO A 172 13.09 -11.79 11.66
CA PRO A 172 13.59 -13.16 11.59
C PRO A 172 12.57 -14.19 11.13
N SER A 173 11.28 -13.98 11.45
CA SER A 173 10.18 -14.86 11.03
C SER A 173 9.80 -14.73 9.56
N TRP A 174 10.30 -13.71 8.85
CA TRP A 174 10.18 -13.53 7.41
C TRP A 174 11.49 -13.88 6.71
N ASN A 175 12.54 -13.12 6.97
CA ASN A 175 13.88 -13.36 6.45
C ASN A 175 14.93 -12.81 7.44
N PRO A 176 15.76 -13.68 8.07
CA PRO A 176 16.72 -13.25 9.08
C PRO A 176 17.94 -12.50 8.51
N TYR A 177 18.14 -12.54 7.18
CA TYR A 177 19.34 -12.01 6.54
C TYR A 177 19.10 -10.72 5.74
N THR A 178 17.85 -10.36 5.51
CA THR A 178 17.50 -9.18 4.72
C THR A 178 16.90 -8.11 5.62
N ALA A 179 17.55 -6.94 5.68
CA ALA A 179 16.99 -5.78 6.37
C ALA A 179 15.87 -5.16 5.52
N VAL A 180 14.80 -4.76 6.19
CA VAL A 180 13.67 -4.07 5.59
C VAL A 180 13.65 -2.63 6.07
N ARG A 181 13.51 -1.70 5.14
CA ARG A 181 13.50 -0.27 5.39
C ARG A 181 12.07 0.25 5.53
N PHE A 182 11.83 1.08 6.56
CA PHE A 182 10.53 1.71 6.76
C PHE A 182 10.67 3.03 7.55
N PRO A 183 9.71 3.97 7.42
CA PRO A 183 9.76 5.23 8.13
C PRO A 183 9.53 5.05 9.64
N ALA A 184 10.29 5.74 10.46
CA ALA A 184 10.16 5.70 11.91
C ALA A 184 8.77 6.17 12.40
N SER A 185 8.05 6.93 11.58
CA SER A 185 6.68 7.38 11.87
C SER A 185 5.66 6.23 12.03
N LEU A 186 5.97 5.02 11.55
CA LEU A 186 5.16 3.83 11.83
C LEU A 186 5.24 3.37 13.30
N ILE A 187 6.32 3.73 14.00
CA ILE A 187 6.53 3.39 15.41
C ILE A 187 5.90 4.48 16.27
N PRO A 188 5.06 4.12 17.27
CA PRO A 188 4.48 5.09 18.20
C PRO A 188 5.54 5.99 18.83
N GLU A 189 5.23 7.25 19.04
CA GLU A 189 6.19 8.28 19.48
C GLU A 189 6.86 7.94 20.82
N ASN A 190 6.11 7.40 21.77
CA ASN A 190 6.63 6.97 23.05
C ASN A 190 7.70 5.87 22.96
N ILE A 191 7.71 5.07 21.90
CA ILE A 191 8.75 4.07 21.62
C ILE A 191 9.85 4.71 20.76
N ARG A 192 9.45 5.50 19.76
CA ARG A 192 10.32 6.08 18.75
C ARG A 192 11.43 6.97 19.35
N VAL A 193 11.14 7.71 20.42
CA VAL A 193 12.13 8.58 21.08
C VAL A 193 13.27 7.82 21.75
N ALA A 194 13.05 6.55 22.11
CA ALA A 194 14.03 5.68 22.78
C ALA A 194 14.71 4.68 21.84
N LEU A 195 14.42 4.75 20.53
CA LEU A 195 14.97 3.79 19.57
C LEU A 195 16.50 3.85 19.52
N LYS A 196 17.09 2.67 19.51
CA LYS A 196 18.53 2.45 19.33
C LYS A 196 18.79 1.19 18.51
N PRO A 197 19.94 1.07 17.83
CA PRO A 197 20.36 -0.17 17.19
C PRO A 197 20.32 -1.36 18.15
N ASN A 198 20.04 -2.54 17.64
CA ASN A 198 19.82 -3.81 18.36
C ASN A 198 18.59 -3.87 19.27
N MET A 199 17.80 -2.81 19.38
CA MET A 199 16.54 -2.84 20.10
C MET A 199 15.58 -3.84 19.44
N ARG A 200 14.84 -4.58 20.26
CA ARG A 200 13.81 -5.51 19.84
C ARG A 200 12.43 -4.92 20.11
N LEU A 201 11.58 -4.99 19.10
CA LEU A 201 10.17 -4.60 19.17
C LEU A 201 9.32 -5.79 18.78
N PHE A 202 8.12 -5.89 19.30
CA PHE A 202 7.06 -6.66 18.66
C PHE A 202 6.31 -5.77 17.68
N ALA A 203 5.89 -6.36 16.56
CA ALA A 203 4.96 -5.74 15.63
C ALA A 203 4.08 -6.80 14.98
N HIS A 204 2.95 -6.37 14.43
CA HIS A 204 2.16 -7.18 13.53
C HIS A 204 2.68 -6.98 12.11
N VAL A 205 3.23 -8.05 11.52
CA VAL A 205 3.85 -8.02 10.18
C VAL A 205 3.26 -9.16 9.35
N ASN A 206 2.95 -8.91 8.10
CA ASN A 206 2.47 -9.93 7.17
C ASN A 206 3.61 -10.81 6.65
N THR A 207 4.18 -11.61 7.53
CA THR A 207 5.36 -12.45 7.27
C THR A 207 5.15 -13.56 6.23
N GLY A 208 3.98 -13.69 5.66
CA GLY A 208 3.71 -14.54 4.49
C GLY A 208 4.00 -13.86 3.16
N ALA A 209 4.39 -12.58 3.13
CA ALA A 209 4.73 -11.86 1.92
C ALA A 209 5.99 -12.42 1.26
N GLU A 210 6.00 -12.49 -0.07
CA GLU A 210 7.13 -13.02 -0.84
C GLU A 210 8.24 -11.98 -1.03
N LYS A 211 7.86 -10.72 -1.19
CA LYS A 211 8.80 -9.61 -1.44
C LYS A 211 8.86 -8.67 -0.23
N ALA A 212 10.02 -8.05 0.00
CA ALA A 212 10.20 -7.04 1.04
C ALA A 212 9.25 -5.85 0.86
N ASP A 213 8.96 -5.45 -0.38
CA ASP A 213 8.07 -4.33 -0.70
C ASP A 213 6.61 -4.58 -0.35
N ASP A 214 6.22 -5.85 -0.20
CA ASP A 214 4.86 -6.24 0.20
C ASP A 214 4.67 -6.28 1.72
N LEU A 215 5.76 -6.24 2.49
CA LEU A 215 5.66 -6.21 3.94
C LEU A 215 5.00 -4.92 4.44
N TYR A 216 4.21 -5.04 5.48
CA TYR A 216 3.70 -3.91 6.26
C TYR A 216 3.81 -4.16 7.75
N PHE A 217 3.72 -3.10 8.53
CA PHE A 217 3.95 -3.11 9.95
C PHE A 217 2.82 -2.36 10.66
N GLU A 218 2.31 -2.97 11.73
CA GLU A 218 1.28 -2.39 12.57
C GLU A 218 1.56 -2.72 14.04
N LYS A 219 0.99 -1.93 14.95
CA LYS A 219 0.93 -2.23 16.39
C LYS A 219 2.30 -2.54 17.00
N PHE A 220 3.23 -1.62 16.82
CA PHE A 220 4.54 -1.75 17.48
C PHE A 220 4.41 -1.68 19.00
N GLU A 221 5.12 -2.58 19.69
CA GLU A 221 5.24 -2.69 21.15
C GLU A 221 6.70 -2.90 21.53
N LEU A 222 7.09 -2.48 22.74
CA LEU A 222 8.40 -2.84 23.28
C LEU A 222 8.45 -4.34 23.55
N ALA A 223 9.49 -5.01 23.07
CA ALA A 223 9.77 -6.37 23.49
C ALA A 223 10.48 -6.33 24.87
N PRO A 224 10.15 -7.23 25.81
CA PRO A 224 10.92 -7.37 27.04
C PRO A 224 12.38 -7.71 26.73
N GLU A 225 13.28 -7.27 27.58
CA GLU A 225 14.66 -7.72 27.52
C GLU A 225 14.67 -9.26 27.79
N PRO A 226 15.53 -10.02 27.09
CA PRO A 226 15.67 -11.45 27.38
C PRO A 226 16.09 -11.61 28.84
N ASP A 227 15.49 -12.56 29.53
CA ASP A 227 15.98 -12.95 30.84
C ASP A 227 17.43 -13.46 30.71
N GLU A 228 18.32 -13.09 31.63
CA GLU A 228 19.74 -13.49 31.57
C GLU A 228 19.95 -15.01 31.53
N ASP A 229 18.93 -15.78 31.94
CA ASP A 229 18.91 -17.25 31.98
C ASP A 229 18.47 -17.92 30.67
N ASP A 230 17.97 -17.18 29.66
CA ASP A 230 17.40 -17.78 28.43
C ASP A 230 18.45 -18.33 27.45
N GLY A 231 19.73 -18.21 27.72
CA GLY A 231 20.81 -18.69 26.84
C GLY A 231 20.79 -18.08 25.45
N LEU A 232 20.06 -17.00 25.26
CA LEU A 232 19.86 -16.26 24.00
C LEU A 232 20.63 -14.92 23.97
N ALA A 233 21.60 -14.74 24.88
CA ALA A 233 22.46 -13.58 24.94
C ALA A 233 23.54 -13.59 23.84
#